data_f4ca425e8ded27a90425c4eae721336f
#
_entry.id   f4ca425e8ded27a90425c4eae721336f
#
_cell.length_a   1.000
_cell.length_b   1.000
_cell.length_c   1.000
_cell.angle_alpha   90.00
_cell.angle_beta   90.00
_cell.angle_gamma   90.00
#
_symmetry.space_group_name_H-M   'P 1'
#
loop_
_entity.id
_entity.type
_entity.pdbx_description
1 polymer ?
#
loop_
_entity_poly.entity_id
_entity_poly.type
_entity_poly.pdbx_seq_one_letter_code
_entity_poly.pdbx_strand_id
1 'polypeptide(L)'
;MPEFWPLYGRTIVEIMKAAAGKQRPTKPIRYVSHPLARAVKDRGTAHIYTDTADQEEMFDLLVQKEDAENIYLYEEVDGNTTNQPLVVKVLDRFLGGDETDNVVAWIKALQKEKPDLTIEEATVLIYSIINGRLGLEVLDYYAAGRIWQISLELHTSLAPDPVASKRIGQCLNQAVPNAFVKVAFTPDHPHALLIARDLENQGVAVNFTATFSARQIVAAALLANPHRTNVFLGRLSQGLESELLGEQVVLETQRHVRRLREKFKVKTLNMLASVRRWQTMALTAGCDVYTVPYSVLKAFLTQTEIGPEQIENQLESDYSNRLAIPDNVVEKVGLEKIKQLYRVEPEFIEFLVELRASAEYATIDGEGLFKRFDEAGFGDFFYAPSASEWRELRKGKLPDLDSPLTKSLPLDTLYTLLAIGDFTNFQDRMDESIRAPIQHLFA
;
A
#
# COMPACT_ATOMS: atom_id res chain seq x y z
N MET A 1 -22.81 19.44 5.80
CA MET A 1 -21.43 19.01 5.53
C MET A 1 -20.95 19.20 4.07
N PRO A 2 -21.75 19.19 2.98
CA PRO A 2 -21.22 19.40 1.63
C PRO A 2 -20.59 20.78 1.38
N GLU A 3 -21.06 21.83 2.01
CA GLU A 3 -20.59 23.21 1.77
C GLU A 3 -19.28 23.57 2.49
N PHE A 4 -19.01 22.94 3.62
CA PHE A 4 -17.81 23.20 4.44
C PHE A 4 -16.54 22.55 3.84
N TRP A 5 -16.67 21.36 3.27
CA TRP A 5 -15.55 20.56 2.79
C TRP A 5 -14.70 21.22 1.69
N PRO A 6 -15.23 21.97 0.71
CA PRO A 6 -14.39 22.62 -0.31
C PRO A 6 -13.37 23.59 0.27
N LEU A 7 -13.75 24.42 1.27
CA LEU A 7 -12.85 25.36 1.94
C LEU A 7 -11.77 24.62 2.75
N TYR A 8 -12.21 23.68 3.56
CA TYR A 8 -11.37 22.87 4.42
C TYR A 8 -10.34 22.04 3.63
N GLY A 9 -10.76 21.40 2.52
CA GLY A 9 -9.85 20.70 1.62
C GLY A 9 -8.82 21.64 0.98
N ARG A 10 -9.18 22.88 0.66
CA ARG A 10 -8.24 23.89 0.18
C ARG A 10 -7.18 24.22 1.23
N THR A 11 -7.60 24.47 2.46
CA THR A 11 -6.68 24.80 3.56
C THR A 11 -5.67 23.66 3.80
N ILE A 12 -6.12 22.40 3.79
CA ILE A 12 -5.22 21.24 3.92
C ILE A 12 -4.19 21.22 2.78
N VAL A 13 -4.62 21.40 1.54
CA VAL A 13 -3.74 21.40 0.36
C VAL A 13 -2.75 22.56 0.42
N GLU A 14 -3.17 23.75 0.84
CA GLU A 14 -2.30 24.93 1.00
C GLU A 14 -1.24 24.69 2.08
N ILE A 15 -1.61 24.11 3.23
CA ILE A 15 -0.67 23.74 4.30
C ILE A 15 0.36 22.72 3.79
N MET A 16 -0.08 21.68 3.07
CA MET A 16 0.84 20.70 2.45
C MET A 16 1.83 21.42 1.51
N LYS A 17 1.33 22.23 0.59
CA LYS A 17 2.13 22.90 -0.45
C LYS A 17 3.08 23.97 0.10
N ALA A 18 2.81 24.54 1.28
CA ALA A 18 3.72 25.49 1.92
C ALA A 18 5.12 24.91 2.23
N ALA A 19 5.26 23.58 2.21
CA ALA A 19 6.54 22.89 2.36
C ALA A 19 7.29 22.66 1.04
N ALA A 20 6.63 22.82 -0.12
CA ALA A 20 7.23 22.54 -1.42
C ALA A 20 8.43 23.44 -1.72
N GLY A 21 9.43 22.88 -2.38
CA GLY A 21 10.63 23.62 -2.84
C GLY A 21 11.72 23.85 -1.78
N LYS A 22 11.49 23.44 -0.53
CA LYS A 22 12.45 23.67 0.57
C LYS A 22 13.65 22.71 0.58
N GLN A 23 13.51 21.56 -0.06
CA GLN A 23 14.51 20.48 -0.01
C GLN A 23 15.14 20.15 -1.37
N ARG A 24 15.05 21.06 -2.35
CA ARG A 24 15.65 20.83 -3.66
C ARG A 24 17.17 20.68 -3.57
N PRO A 25 17.75 19.68 -4.24
CA PRO A 25 19.19 19.53 -4.28
C PRO A 25 19.81 20.74 -4.95
N THR A 26 20.93 21.22 -4.42
CA THR A 26 21.67 22.35 -4.96
C THR A 26 22.51 21.97 -6.18
N LYS A 27 22.83 20.69 -6.35
CA LYS A 27 23.59 20.15 -7.48
C LYS A 27 22.67 19.47 -8.50
N PRO A 28 23.00 19.50 -9.80
CA PRO A 28 22.29 18.76 -10.82
C PRO A 28 22.30 17.26 -10.55
N ILE A 29 21.15 16.62 -10.78
CA ILE A 29 21.01 15.17 -10.70
C ILE A 29 21.32 14.56 -12.07
N ARG A 30 22.17 13.54 -12.09
CA ARG A 30 22.49 12.66 -13.21
C ARG A 30 21.99 11.25 -12.91
N TYR A 31 21.38 10.61 -13.89
CA TYR A 31 20.93 9.22 -13.73
C TYR A 31 21.94 8.26 -14.32
N VAL A 32 22.18 7.16 -13.62
CA VAL A 32 23.08 6.07 -14.00
C VAL A 32 22.37 4.73 -13.82
N SER A 33 22.71 3.77 -14.68
CA SER A 33 22.07 2.46 -14.63
C SER A 33 22.77 1.53 -13.64
N HIS A 34 21.97 0.74 -12.88
CA HIS A 34 22.45 -0.35 -12.05
C HIS A 34 22.22 -1.69 -12.74
N PRO A 35 23.26 -2.51 -13.00
CA PRO A 35 23.14 -3.71 -13.84
C PRO A 35 22.06 -4.70 -13.39
N LEU A 36 21.96 -5.01 -12.09
CA LEU A 36 20.97 -5.96 -11.56
C LEU A 36 19.54 -5.40 -11.64
N ALA A 37 19.33 -4.13 -11.27
CA ALA A 37 18.02 -3.51 -11.33
C ALA A 37 17.54 -3.37 -12.79
N ARG A 38 18.47 -3.06 -13.71
CA ARG A 38 18.20 -3.01 -15.14
C ARG A 38 17.80 -4.38 -15.66
N ALA A 39 18.51 -5.45 -15.27
CA ALA A 39 18.16 -6.81 -15.68
C ALA A 39 16.74 -7.20 -15.25
N VAL A 40 16.29 -6.83 -14.04
CA VAL A 40 14.90 -7.05 -13.59
C VAL A 40 13.92 -6.29 -14.49
N LYS A 41 14.19 -5.01 -14.79
CA LYS A 41 13.33 -4.20 -15.68
C LYS A 41 13.26 -4.77 -17.11
N ASP A 42 14.36 -5.25 -17.63
CA ASP A 42 14.44 -5.84 -18.98
C ASP A 42 13.63 -7.15 -19.09
N ARG A 43 13.25 -7.77 -17.98
CA ARG A 43 12.32 -8.93 -17.97
C ARG A 43 10.84 -8.54 -17.96
N GLY A 44 10.52 -7.25 -18.05
CA GLY A 44 9.16 -6.71 -18.18
C GLY A 44 8.63 -6.02 -16.92
N THR A 45 9.47 -5.79 -15.92
CA THR A 45 9.12 -5.01 -14.74
C THR A 45 9.00 -3.53 -15.08
N ALA A 46 7.81 -2.95 -14.83
CA ALA A 46 7.55 -1.55 -15.11
C ALA A 46 8.23 -0.63 -14.09
N HIS A 47 8.12 -0.97 -12.81
CA HIS A 47 8.59 -0.10 -11.72
C HIS A 47 9.25 -0.86 -10.57
N ILE A 48 10.29 -0.26 -9.99
CA ILE A 48 10.91 -0.67 -8.74
C ILE A 48 10.83 0.51 -7.77
N TYR A 49 10.22 0.28 -6.59
CA TYR A 49 10.12 1.24 -5.50
C TYR A 49 10.88 0.77 -4.29
N THR A 50 11.40 1.73 -3.52
CA THR A 50 11.83 1.46 -2.15
C THR A 50 10.68 1.65 -1.18
N ASP A 51 10.53 0.76 -0.18
CA ASP A 51 9.51 0.87 0.87
C ASP A 51 10.14 1.55 2.09
N THR A 52 10.11 2.89 2.10
CA THR A 52 10.63 3.73 3.16
C THR A 52 9.99 5.12 3.12
N ALA A 53 9.85 5.75 4.30
CA ALA A 53 9.51 7.15 4.49
C ALA A 53 10.74 8.02 4.82
N ASP A 54 11.90 7.40 5.03
CA ASP A 54 13.13 8.06 5.44
C ASP A 54 13.95 8.51 4.22
N GLN A 55 14.21 9.82 4.16
CA GLN A 55 15.01 10.41 3.07
C GLN A 55 16.48 10.00 3.14
N GLU A 56 17.03 9.76 4.33
CA GLU A 56 18.41 9.31 4.49
C GLU A 56 18.58 7.90 3.93
N GLU A 57 17.61 7.00 4.20
CA GLU A 57 17.59 5.66 3.60
C GLU A 57 17.48 5.74 2.08
N MET A 58 16.64 6.64 1.54
CA MET A 58 16.51 6.85 0.09
C MET A 58 17.80 7.39 -0.52
N PHE A 59 18.41 8.38 0.13
CA PHE A 59 19.65 8.97 -0.34
C PHE A 59 20.80 7.94 -0.36
N ASP A 60 20.99 7.20 0.73
CA ASP A 60 22.00 6.15 0.83
C ASP A 60 21.82 5.04 -0.22
N LEU A 61 20.56 4.69 -0.52
CA LEU A 61 20.25 3.67 -1.52
C LEU A 61 20.52 4.13 -2.96
N LEU A 62 20.09 5.37 -3.27
CA LEU A 62 19.99 5.85 -4.64
C LEU A 62 21.27 6.52 -5.12
N VAL A 63 22.01 7.15 -4.21
CA VAL A 63 23.23 7.88 -4.56
C VAL A 63 24.36 6.91 -4.84
N GLN A 64 24.68 6.73 -6.10
CA GLN A 64 25.82 5.94 -6.52
C GLN A 64 27.14 6.69 -6.26
N LYS A 65 27.12 8.00 -6.50
CA LYS A 65 28.26 8.89 -6.36
C LYS A 65 27.79 10.33 -6.22
N GLU A 66 28.51 11.13 -5.46
CA GLU A 66 28.43 12.59 -5.48
C GLU A 66 29.83 13.15 -5.72
N ASP A 67 29.93 14.11 -6.62
CA ASP A 67 31.16 14.90 -6.86
C ASP A 67 30.91 16.41 -6.67
N ALA A 68 31.86 17.27 -7.04
CA ALA A 68 31.73 18.70 -6.85
C ALA A 68 30.57 19.32 -7.65
N GLU A 69 30.19 18.69 -8.76
CA GLU A 69 29.26 19.27 -9.73
C GLU A 69 27.88 18.55 -9.75
N ASN A 70 27.82 17.22 -9.52
CA ASN A 70 26.63 16.41 -9.74
C ASN A 70 26.38 15.43 -8.61
N ILE A 71 25.10 15.01 -8.48
CA ILE A 71 24.65 13.85 -7.73
C ILE A 71 24.22 12.77 -8.73
N TYR A 72 24.75 11.55 -8.61
CA TYR A 72 24.45 10.44 -9.51
C TYR A 72 23.49 9.47 -8.84
N LEU A 73 22.26 9.34 -9.36
CA LEU A 73 21.21 8.46 -8.86
C LEU A 73 20.98 7.28 -9.79
N TYR A 74 20.64 6.12 -9.23
CA TYR A 74 20.20 4.98 -10.03
C TYR A 74 18.87 5.27 -10.74
N GLU A 75 18.82 4.99 -12.05
CA GLU A 75 17.65 5.29 -12.89
C GLU A 75 16.52 4.26 -12.78
N GLU A 76 16.78 3.06 -12.27
CA GLU A 76 15.80 1.98 -12.21
C GLU A 76 14.84 2.07 -11.03
N VAL A 77 15.17 2.86 -10.00
CA VAL A 77 14.25 3.09 -8.87
C VAL A 77 13.33 4.25 -9.22
N ASP A 78 12.03 3.99 -9.26
CA ASP A 78 11.02 4.90 -9.81
C ASP A 78 10.29 5.74 -8.75
N GLY A 79 10.48 5.43 -7.48
CA GLY A 79 9.80 6.10 -6.39
C GLY A 79 9.87 5.34 -5.07
N ASN A 80 8.95 5.67 -4.18
CA ASN A 80 8.84 5.00 -2.89
C ASN A 80 7.39 4.75 -2.48
N THR A 81 7.23 3.84 -1.52
CA THR A 81 5.96 3.61 -0.84
C THR A 81 6.11 3.87 0.65
N THR A 82 5.05 4.36 1.27
CA THR A 82 4.98 4.56 2.71
C THR A 82 3.83 3.75 3.32
N ASN A 83 3.84 3.61 4.63
CA ASN A 83 2.80 3.02 5.46
C ASN A 83 2.97 3.49 6.90
N GLN A 84 2.01 3.18 7.79
CA GLN A 84 2.05 3.63 9.18
C GLN A 84 3.36 3.25 9.91
N PRO A 85 3.86 1.99 9.85
CA PRO A 85 5.16 1.63 10.43
C PRO A 85 6.36 2.45 9.96
N LEU A 86 6.33 2.96 8.72
CA LEU A 86 7.40 3.76 8.16
C LEU A 86 7.27 5.23 8.52
N VAL A 87 6.04 5.78 8.47
CA VAL A 87 5.78 7.19 8.83
C VAL A 87 6.09 7.45 10.31
N VAL A 88 5.78 6.50 11.21
CA VAL A 88 6.10 6.65 12.64
C VAL A 88 7.59 6.86 12.92
N LYS A 89 8.48 6.31 12.10
CA LYS A 89 9.93 6.46 12.26
C LYS A 89 10.44 7.89 12.01
N VAL A 90 9.71 8.64 11.20
CA VAL A 90 10.09 10.01 10.80
C VAL A 90 9.17 11.07 11.37
N LEU A 91 8.21 10.66 12.23
CA LEU A 91 7.16 11.53 12.78
C LEU A 91 7.73 12.70 13.57
N ASP A 92 8.80 12.47 14.35
CA ASP A 92 9.44 13.50 15.19
C ASP A 92 9.98 14.69 14.37
N ARG A 93 10.29 14.47 13.09
CA ARG A 93 10.71 15.56 12.17
C ARG A 93 9.60 16.59 11.96
N PHE A 94 8.33 16.20 12.16
CA PHE A 94 7.16 17.05 11.95
C PHE A 94 6.53 17.55 13.25
N LEU A 95 6.82 16.89 14.37
CA LEU A 95 6.20 17.18 15.67
C LEU A 95 7.16 17.74 16.71
N GLY A 96 8.49 17.63 16.50
CA GLY A 96 9.51 18.01 17.48
C GLY A 96 10.03 19.43 17.31
N GLY A 97 10.48 20.04 18.40
CA GLY A 97 11.14 21.36 18.38
C GLY A 97 10.29 22.47 17.77
N ASP A 98 10.89 23.26 16.90
CA ASP A 98 10.22 24.40 16.23
C ASP A 98 9.06 23.96 15.31
N GLU A 99 9.00 22.70 14.91
CA GLU A 99 7.91 22.17 14.07
C GLU A 99 6.60 22.02 14.85
N THR A 100 6.63 21.94 16.19
CA THR A 100 5.43 21.94 17.05
C THR A 100 4.60 23.21 16.83
N ASP A 101 5.23 24.37 16.65
CA ASP A 101 4.54 25.63 16.37
C ASP A 101 3.82 25.59 15.03
N ASN A 102 4.37 24.86 14.03
CA ASN A 102 3.71 24.64 12.76
C ASN A 102 2.43 23.82 12.93
N VAL A 103 2.45 22.73 13.71
CA VAL A 103 1.27 21.90 13.96
C VAL A 103 0.17 22.71 14.65
N VAL A 104 0.51 23.52 15.65
CA VAL A 104 -0.41 24.44 16.31
C VAL A 104 -0.99 25.46 15.32
N ALA A 105 -0.17 26.01 14.43
CA ALA A 105 -0.63 26.94 13.41
C ALA A 105 -1.60 26.27 12.42
N TRP A 106 -1.35 25.01 12.04
CA TRP A 106 -2.26 24.25 11.17
C TRP A 106 -3.61 24.04 11.82
N ILE A 107 -3.64 23.64 13.09
CA ILE A 107 -4.90 23.49 13.85
C ILE A 107 -5.68 24.80 13.88
N LYS A 108 -5.02 25.92 14.22
CA LYS A 108 -5.67 27.23 14.23
C LYS A 108 -6.24 27.63 12.86
N ALA A 109 -5.54 27.28 11.77
CA ALA A 109 -6.05 27.51 10.41
C ALA A 109 -7.29 26.64 10.13
N LEU A 110 -7.27 25.38 10.52
CA LEU A 110 -8.38 24.46 10.35
C LEU A 110 -9.60 24.83 11.21
N GLN A 111 -9.40 25.29 12.45
CA GLN A 111 -10.46 25.75 13.33
C GLN A 111 -11.16 27.04 12.85
N LYS A 112 -10.49 27.87 12.03
CA LYS A 112 -11.16 29.01 11.37
C LYS A 112 -12.22 28.57 10.37
N GLU A 113 -11.96 27.44 9.68
CA GLU A 113 -12.89 26.87 8.70
C GLU A 113 -13.94 25.97 9.38
N LYS A 114 -13.59 25.30 10.46
CA LYS A 114 -14.44 24.43 11.27
C LYS A 114 -14.26 24.72 12.75
N PRO A 115 -15.05 25.67 13.35
CA PRO A 115 -14.94 26.02 14.76
C PRO A 115 -15.25 24.86 15.73
N ASP A 116 -16.05 23.90 15.30
CA ASP A 116 -16.42 22.67 16.02
C ASP A 116 -15.52 21.47 15.68
N LEU A 117 -14.30 21.72 15.17
CA LEU A 117 -13.31 20.68 14.88
C LEU A 117 -12.99 19.89 16.15
N THR A 118 -13.17 18.57 16.11
CA THR A 118 -12.80 17.71 17.24
C THR A 118 -11.32 17.35 17.21
N ILE A 119 -10.77 16.90 18.33
CA ILE A 119 -9.36 16.48 18.41
C ILE A 119 -9.11 15.22 17.56
N GLU A 120 -10.10 14.34 17.44
CA GLU A 120 -10.04 13.14 16.58
C GLU A 120 -9.94 13.53 15.11
N GLU A 121 -10.81 14.43 14.64
CA GLU A 121 -10.77 14.95 13.27
C GLU A 121 -9.44 15.67 13.00
N ALA A 122 -8.98 16.51 13.93
CA ALA A 122 -7.71 17.22 13.85
C ALA A 122 -6.54 16.24 13.70
N THR A 123 -6.55 15.14 14.45
CA THR A 123 -5.51 14.10 14.40
C THR A 123 -5.43 13.47 13.01
N VAL A 124 -6.57 13.08 12.44
CA VAL A 124 -6.64 12.52 11.07
C VAL A 124 -6.11 13.50 10.02
N LEU A 125 -6.43 14.78 10.18
CA LEU A 125 -6.01 15.82 9.23
C LEU A 125 -4.53 16.13 9.35
N ILE A 126 -3.97 16.21 10.57
CA ILE A 126 -2.54 16.39 10.78
C ILE A 126 -1.75 15.21 10.19
N TYR A 127 -2.18 13.97 10.43
CA TYR A 127 -1.59 12.79 9.80
C TYR A 127 -1.58 12.94 8.27
N SER A 128 -2.70 13.35 7.67
CA SER A 128 -2.82 13.54 6.24
C SER A 128 -1.91 14.65 5.71
N ILE A 129 -1.79 15.75 6.46
CA ILE A 129 -0.89 16.88 6.13
C ILE A 129 0.56 16.39 6.18
N ILE A 130 0.96 15.65 7.21
CA ILE A 130 2.31 15.09 7.33
C ILE A 130 2.64 14.19 6.14
N ASN A 131 1.73 13.29 5.75
CA ASN A 131 1.92 12.46 4.56
C ASN A 131 2.06 13.29 3.27
N GLY A 132 1.22 14.31 3.08
CA GLY A 132 1.32 15.20 1.92
C GLY A 132 2.66 15.94 1.89
N ARG A 133 3.13 16.47 3.03
CA ARG A 133 4.43 17.14 3.14
C ARG A 133 5.59 16.18 2.85
N LEU A 134 5.55 14.98 3.42
CA LEU A 134 6.52 13.93 3.17
C LEU A 134 6.61 13.61 1.66
N GLY A 135 5.46 13.50 1.00
CA GLY A 135 5.40 13.29 -0.44
C GLY A 135 6.02 14.41 -1.24
N LEU A 136 5.78 15.68 -0.86
CA LEU A 136 6.35 16.84 -1.51
C LEU A 136 7.86 16.95 -1.30
N GLU A 137 8.36 16.69 -0.10
CA GLU A 137 9.80 16.70 0.19
C GLU A 137 10.54 15.69 -0.70
N VAL A 138 9.98 14.49 -0.85
CA VAL A 138 10.56 13.46 -1.71
C VAL A 138 10.54 13.88 -3.17
N LEU A 139 9.43 14.44 -3.65
CA LEU A 139 9.32 14.96 -5.02
C LEU A 139 10.33 16.07 -5.29
N ASP A 140 10.48 17.00 -4.37
CA ASP A 140 11.42 18.11 -4.52
C ASP A 140 12.86 17.63 -4.64
N TYR A 141 13.23 16.59 -3.91
CA TYR A 141 14.61 16.09 -3.86
C TYR A 141 14.93 15.13 -5.00
N TYR A 142 14.05 14.13 -5.26
CA TYR A 142 14.36 13.02 -6.16
C TYR A 142 13.73 13.12 -7.55
N ALA A 143 12.81 14.06 -7.78
CA ALA A 143 12.11 14.17 -9.06
C ALA A 143 12.78 15.12 -10.07
N ALA A 144 13.96 15.63 -9.80
CA ALA A 144 14.65 16.57 -10.70
C ALA A 144 14.94 15.90 -12.07
N GLY A 145 14.15 16.27 -13.07
CA GLY A 145 14.25 15.77 -14.45
C GLY A 145 13.58 14.41 -14.70
N ARG A 146 12.75 13.90 -13.77
CA ARG A 146 12.09 12.60 -13.90
C ARG A 146 10.80 12.59 -13.06
N ILE A 147 9.84 11.72 -13.42
CA ILE A 147 8.60 11.54 -12.66
C ILE A 147 8.86 10.54 -11.52
N TRP A 148 9.02 11.04 -10.29
CA TRP A 148 9.11 10.23 -9.09
C TRP A 148 7.70 9.92 -8.58
N GLN A 149 7.43 8.66 -8.25
CA GLN A 149 6.11 8.22 -7.80
C GLN A 149 6.15 7.87 -6.31
N ILE A 150 5.13 8.29 -5.57
CA ILE A 150 5.03 8.00 -4.14
C ILE A 150 3.66 7.44 -3.79
N SER A 151 3.61 6.42 -2.92
CA SER A 151 2.34 5.92 -2.36
C SER A 151 2.16 6.43 -0.94
N LEU A 152 1.05 7.15 -0.70
CA LEU A 152 0.69 7.78 0.57
C LEU A 152 -0.56 7.11 1.12
N GLU A 153 -0.45 6.47 2.30
CA GLU A 153 -1.53 5.66 2.87
C GLU A 153 -2.52 6.51 3.66
N LEU A 154 -3.82 6.24 3.46
CA LEU A 154 -4.89 6.87 4.22
C LEU A 154 -4.83 6.46 5.69
N HIS A 155 -5.33 7.34 6.57
CA HIS A 155 -5.47 7.04 7.99
C HIS A 155 -6.41 5.84 8.19
N THR A 156 -6.05 4.90 9.08
CA THR A 156 -6.81 3.65 9.25
C THR A 156 -8.25 3.87 9.71
N SER A 157 -8.53 4.92 10.49
CA SER A 157 -9.90 5.26 10.94
C SER A 157 -10.82 5.74 9.81
N LEU A 158 -10.30 6.01 8.62
CA LEU A 158 -11.10 6.44 7.48
C LEU A 158 -11.78 5.25 6.76
N ALA A 159 -11.39 4.01 7.02
CA ALA A 159 -11.93 2.83 6.36
C ALA A 159 -13.47 2.73 6.40
N PRO A 160 -14.17 3.02 7.53
CA PRO A 160 -15.63 2.99 7.59
C PRO A 160 -16.31 4.24 7.00
N ASP A 161 -15.55 5.28 6.65
CA ASP A 161 -16.11 6.54 6.09
C ASP A 161 -15.65 6.76 4.64
N PRO A 162 -16.44 6.29 3.64
CA PRO A 162 -16.06 6.44 2.23
C PRO A 162 -16.07 7.90 1.76
N VAL A 163 -16.79 8.79 2.43
CA VAL A 163 -16.83 10.21 2.06
C VAL A 163 -15.52 10.89 2.50
N ALA A 164 -15.15 10.74 3.76
CA ALA A 164 -13.90 11.29 4.28
C ALA A 164 -12.66 10.69 3.57
N SER A 165 -12.63 9.37 3.36
CA SER A 165 -11.56 8.69 2.62
C SER A 165 -11.33 9.28 1.23
N LYS A 166 -12.41 9.45 0.44
CA LYS A 166 -12.32 10.04 -0.90
C LYS A 166 -11.84 11.48 -0.86
N ARG A 167 -12.33 12.28 0.09
CA ARG A 167 -11.94 13.68 0.23
C ARG A 167 -10.47 13.85 0.59
N ILE A 168 -9.98 13.08 1.55
CA ILE A 168 -8.55 13.10 1.92
C ILE A 168 -7.70 12.61 0.73
N GLY A 169 -8.12 11.55 0.05
CA GLY A 169 -7.44 11.07 -1.17
C GLY A 169 -7.33 12.15 -2.25
N GLN A 170 -8.40 12.90 -2.50
CA GLN A 170 -8.40 14.06 -3.41
C GLN A 170 -7.42 15.15 -2.97
N CYS A 171 -7.38 15.49 -1.67
CA CYS A 171 -6.45 16.47 -1.12
C CYS A 171 -4.98 16.05 -1.34
N LEU A 172 -4.65 14.78 -1.05
CA LEU A 172 -3.32 14.23 -1.26
C LEU A 172 -2.91 14.30 -2.74
N ASN A 173 -3.79 13.87 -3.66
CA ASN A 173 -3.53 13.94 -5.10
C ASN A 173 -3.38 15.38 -5.60
N GLN A 174 -4.17 16.32 -5.08
CA GLN A 174 -4.07 17.73 -5.46
C GLN A 174 -2.79 18.41 -4.94
N ALA A 175 -2.33 18.01 -3.75
CA ALA A 175 -1.11 18.54 -3.17
C ALA A 175 0.15 17.91 -3.78
N VAL A 176 0.12 16.60 -4.01
CA VAL A 176 1.25 15.78 -4.47
C VAL A 176 0.90 15.17 -5.83
N PRO A 177 1.29 15.78 -6.95
CA PRO A 177 0.81 15.41 -8.29
C PRO A 177 1.12 13.96 -8.70
N ASN A 178 2.20 13.38 -8.18
CA ASN A 178 2.62 12.01 -8.50
C ASN A 178 2.30 11.01 -7.36
N ALA A 179 1.37 11.38 -6.46
CA ALA A 179 0.94 10.48 -5.40
C ALA A 179 -0.01 9.41 -5.95
N PHE A 180 0.19 8.19 -5.44
CA PHE A 180 -0.80 7.13 -5.46
C PHE A 180 -1.43 7.07 -4.07
N VAL A 181 -2.71 7.33 -3.99
CA VAL A 181 -3.45 7.24 -2.72
C VAL A 181 -3.54 5.76 -2.34
N LYS A 182 -2.95 5.41 -1.20
CA LYS A 182 -2.90 4.02 -0.76
C LYS A 182 -4.14 3.71 0.07
N VAL A 183 -4.99 2.84 -0.46
CA VAL A 183 -6.26 2.42 0.13
C VAL A 183 -6.10 0.97 0.59
N ALA A 184 -6.22 0.71 1.88
CA ALA A 184 -6.15 -0.63 2.42
C ALA A 184 -7.45 -1.39 2.17
N PHE A 185 -7.35 -2.64 1.72
CA PHE A 185 -8.48 -3.56 1.74
C PHE A 185 -8.83 -3.87 3.21
N THR A 186 -10.10 -3.76 3.53
CA THR A 186 -10.62 -3.96 4.88
C THR A 186 -11.82 -4.91 4.79
N PRO A 187 -11.64 -6.21 5.11
CA PRO A 187 -12.71 -7.20 5.01
C PRO A 187 -13.94 -6.89 5.88
N ASP A 188 -13.75 -6.16 6.97
CA ASP A 188 -14.80 -5.66 7.85
C ASP A 188 -15.57 -4.44 7.29
N HIS A 189 -15.01 -3.79 6.26
CA HIS A 189 -15.62 -2.65 5.60
C HIS A 189 -15.53 -2.79 4.06
N PRO A 190 -16.55 -3.36 3.39
CA PRO A 190 -16.57 -3.54 1.93
C PRO A 190 -16.34 -2.26 1.12
N HIS A 191 -16.47 -1.09 1.76
CA HIS A 191 -16.26 0.23 1.16
C HIS A 191 -14.89 0.42 0.50
N ALA A 192 -13.85 -0.31 0.92
CA ALA A 192 -12.49 -0.12 0.38
C ALA A 192 -12.42 -0.26 -1.16
N LEU A 193 -13.13 -1.25 -1.71
CA LEU A 193 -13.24 -1.43 -3.17
C LEU A 193 -13.95 -0.26 -3.84
N LEU A 194 -15.01 0.26 -3.21
CA LEU A 194 -15.80 1.37 -3.73
C LEU A 194 -15.04 2.70 -3.61
N ILE A 195 -14.30 2.91 -2.51
CA ILE A 195 -13.41 4.07 -2.35
C ILE A 195 -12.37 4.09 -3.47
N ALA A 196 -11.71 2.95 -3.71
CA ALA A 196 -10.70 2.83 -4.77
C ALA A 196 -11.32 3.08 -6.15
N ARG A 197 -12.48 2.48 -6.46
CA ARG A 197 -13.23 2.71 -7.70
C ARG A 197 -13.54 4.20 -7.91
N ASP A 198 -14.10 4.82 -6.90
CA ASP A 198 -14.57 6.21 -7.00
C ASP A 198 -13.39 7.20 -7.14
N LEU A 199 -12.28 6.97 -6.44
CA LEU A 199 -11.06 7.76 -6.60
C LEU A 199 -10.50 7.62 -8.02
N GLU A 200 -10.39 6.39 -8.54
CA GLU A 200 -9.91 6.14 -9.90
C GLU A 200 -10.80 6.76 -10.98
N ASN A 201 -12.12 6.71 -10.79
CA ASN A 201 -13.08 7.37 -11.68
C ASN A 201 -12.95 8.90 -11.67
N GLN A 202 -12.39 9.48 -10.62
CA GLN A 202 -12.11 10.91 -10.47
C GLN A 202 -10.69 11.29 -10.92
N GLY A 203 -9.93 10.35 -11.47
CA GLY A 203 -8.56 10.57 -11.93
C GLY A 203 -7.51 10.56 -10.82
N VAL A 204 -7.86 10.14 -9.61
CA VAL A 204 -6.92 9.94 -8.51
C VAL A 204 -6.34 8.54 -8.59
N ALA A 205 -5.03 8.45 -8.80
CA ALA A 205 -4.35 7.17 -8.89
C ALA A 205 -4.34 6.44 -7.54
N VAL A 206 -4.76 5.17 -7.52
CA VAL A 206 -4.84 4.34 -6.31
C VAL A 206 -3.80 3.24 -6.30
N ASN A 207 -3.18 3.05 -5.13
CA ASN A 207 -2.44 1.86 -4.75
C ASN A 207 -3.28 1.06 -3.74
N PHE A 208 -3.94 -0.01 -4.19
CA PHE A 208 -4.78 -0.86 -3.34
C PHE A 208 -3.92 -1.85 -2.57
N THR A 209 -3.99 -1.85 -1.23
CA THR A 209 -3.02 -2.53 -0.37
C THR A 209 -3.65 -3.45 0.68
N ALA A 210 -2.84 -4.09 1.50
CA ALA A 210 -3.21 -5.07 2.53
C ALA A 210 -3.89 -6.32 1.95
N THR A 211 -3.46 -6.79 0.78
CA THR A 211 -4.00 -7.99 0.14
C THR A 211 -2.96 -9.11 0.10
N PHE A 212 -3.44 -10.36 0.10
CA PHE A 212 -2.64 -11.55 0.32
C PHE A 212 -2.93 -12.69 -0.66
N SER A 213 -3.92 -12.56 -1.53
CA SER A 213 -4.30 -13.64 -2.44
C SER A 213 -4.59 -13.13 -3.85
N ALA A 214 -4.52 -14.06 -4.80
CA ALA A 214 -4.89 -13.80 -6.18
C ALA A 214 -6.36 -13.37 -6.31
N ARG A 215 -7.30 -13.96 -5.52
CA ARG A 215 -8.72 -13.59 -5.61
C ARG A 215 -8.99 -12.16 -5.13
N GLN A 216 -8.28 -11.68 -4.11
CA GLN A 216 -8.41 -10.28 -3.66
C GLN A 216 -7.93 -9.31 -4.73
N ILE A 217 -6.84 -9.62 -5.41
CA ILE A 217 -6.31 -8.79 -6.50
C ILE A 217 -7.23 -8.82 -7.73
N VAL A 218 -7.77 -9.99 -8.09
CA VAL A 218 -8.73 -10.13 -9.19
C VAL A 218 -10.00 -9.31 -8.91
N ALA A 219 -10.52 -9.37 -7.69
CA ALA A 219 -11.66 -8.56 -7.28
C ALA A 219 -11.36 -7.05 -7.37
N ALA A 220 -10.21 -6.61 -6.83
CA ALA A 220 -9.80 -5.21 -6.93
C ALA A 220 -9.62 -4.76 -8.39
N ALA A 221 -8.98 -5.56 -9.23
CA ALA A 221 -8.75 -5.22 -10.63
C ALA A 221 -10.05 -5.13 -11.44
N LEU A 222 -11.01 -6.03 -11.22
CA LEU A 222 -12.29 -6.00 -11.93
C LEU A 222 -13.24 -4.95 -11.39
N LEU A 223 -13.35 -4.80 -10.08
CA LEU A 223 -14.35 -3.91 -9.47
C LEU A 223 -13.84 -2.46 -9.33
N ALA A 224 -12.63 -2.25 -8.86
CA ALA A 224 -12.09 -0.91 -8.63
C ALA A 224 -11.14 -0.43 -9.73
N ASN A 225 -10.49 -1.33 -10.44
CA ASN A 225 -9.50 -1.05 -11.48
C ASN A 225 -8.41 -0.05 -11.03
N PRO A 226 -7.79 -0.24 -9.83
CA PRO A 226 -6.76 0.67 -9.33
C PRO A 226 -5.53 0.63 -10.23
N HIS A 227 -4.69 1.67 -10.19
CA HIS A 227 -3.43 1.65 -10.93
C HIS A 227 -2.52 0.50 -10.46
N ARG A 228 -2.56 0.17 -9.15
CA ARG A 228 -1.76 -0.90 -8.54
C ARG A 228 -2.51 -1.62 -7.45
N THR A 229 -2.11 -2.86 -7.25
CA THR A 229 -2.51 -3.68 -6.10
C THR A 229 -1.29 -4.31 -5.48
N ASN A 230 -1.26 -4.49 -4.15
CA ASN A 230 -0.13 -5.09 -3.45
C ASN A 230 -0.41 -6.53 -3.07
N VAL A 231 0.57 -7.43 -3.22
CA VAL A 231 0.58 -8.75 -2.56
C VAL A 231 1.64 -8.76 -1.47
N PHE A 232 1.26 -9.01 -0.23
CA PHE A 232 2.18 -9.05 0.91
C PHE A 232 2.83 -10.43 1.04
N LEU A 233 3.66 -10.77 0.07
CA LEU A 233 4.25 -12.09 -0.10
C LEU A 233 5.08 -12.59 1.09
N GLY A 234 5.87 -11.72 1.71
CA GLY A 234 6.79 -12.14 2.77
C GLY A 234 6.08 -12.50 4.07
N ARG A 235 4.91 -11.91 4.37
CA ARG A 235 4.09 -12.33 5.53
C ARG A 235 3.51 -13.73 5.31
N LEU A 236 3.12 -14.08 4.08
CA LEU A 236 2.65 -15.43 3.73
C LEU A 236 3.75 -16.46 3.94
N SER A 237 4.92 -16.25 3.36
CA SER A 237 6.07 -17.15 3.50
C SER A 237 6.48 -17.33 4.95
N GLN A 238 6.47 -16.24 5.73
CA GLN A 238 6.85 -16.26 7.15
C GLN A 238 5.81 -16.98 8.01
N GLY A 239 4.52 -16.70 7.83
CA GLY A 239 3.46 -17.23 8.69
C GLY A 239 3.06 -18.68 8.38
N LEU A 240 3.38 -19.17 7.17
CA LEU A 240 3.15 -20.56 6.77
C LEU A 240 4.47 -21.34 6.60
N GLU A 241 5.56 -20.77 7.08
CA GLU A 241 6.89 -21.38 7.13
C GLU A 241 7.36 -21.97 5.78
N SER A 242 7.04 -21.29 4.67
CA SER A 242 7.37 -21.74 3.32
C SER A 242 8.03 -20.64 2.52
N GLU A 243 9.31 -20.81 2.18
CA GLU A 243 10.12 -19.78 1.53
C GLU A 243 9.63 -19.35 0.15
N LEU A 244 8.95 -20.23 -0.58
CA LEU A 244 8.51 -19.96 -1.98
C LEU A 244 7.00 -19.70 -2.10
N LEU A 245 6.25 -19.80 -0.99
CA LEU A 245 4.80 -19.61 -1.06
C LEU A 245 4.41 -18.20 -1.53
N GLY A 246 5.06 -17.18 -0.98
CA GLY A 246 4.80 -15.81 -1.38
C GLY A 246 5.12 -15.56 -2.84
N GLU A 247 6.23 -16.09 -3.34
CA GLU A 247 6.62 -16.02 -4.74
C GLU A 247 5.62 -16.74 -5.65
N GLN A 248 5.11 -17.92 -5.25
CA GLN A 248 4.06 -18.64 -5.98
C GLN A 248 2.77 -17.83 -6.07
N VAL A 249 2.31 -17.27 -4.94
CA VAL A 249 1.11 -16.41 -4.91
C VAL A 249 1.26 -15.22 -5.84
N VAL A 250 2.41 -14.58 -5.84
CA VAL A 250 2.67 -13.40 -6.68
C VAL A 250 2.69 -13.75 -8.16
N LEU A 251 3.35 -14.85 -8.56
CA LEU A 251 3.43 -15.25 -9.96
C LEU A 251 2.05 -15.63 -10.52
N GLU A 252 1.24 -16.37 -9.75
CA GLU A 252 -0.14 -16.68 -10.16
C GLU A 252 -1.00 -15.43 -10.25
N THR A 253 -0.89 -14.54 -9.26
CA THR A 253 -1.58 -13.24 -9.28
C THR A 253 -1.18 -12.45 -10.53
N GLN A 254 0.10 -12.41 -10.88
CA GLN A 254 0.59 -11.72 -12.07
C GLN A 254 0.01 -12.29 -13.36
N ARG A 255 -0.08 -13.61 -13.47
CA ARG A 255 -0.73 -14.28 -14.60
C ARG A 255 -2.20 -13.92 -14.71
N HIS A 256 -2.94 -13.91 -13.60
CA HIS A 256 -4.34 -13.47 -13.59
C HIS A 256 -4.48 -12.00 -14.01
N VAL A 257 -3.71 -11.09 -13.43
CA VAL A 257 -3.77 -9.66 -13.78
C VAL A 257 -3.47 -9.42 -15.26
N ARG A 258 -2.50 -10.13 -15.85
CA ARG A 258 -2.21 -10.05 -17.30
C ARG A 258 -3.40 -10.49 -18.15
N ARG A 259 -4.03 -11.65 -17.82
CA ARG A 259 -5.24 -12.12 -18.51
C ARG A 259 -6.40 -11.12 -18.40
N LEU A 260 -6.57 -10.48 -17.21
CA LEU A 260 -7.59 -9.45 -17.02
C LEU A 260 -7.30 -8.20 -17.88
N ARG A 261 -6.04 -7.76 -17.97
CA ARG A 261 -5.65 -6.65 -18.85
C ARG A 261 -5.97 -6.95 -20.32
N GLU A 262 -5.65 -8.14 -20.79
CA GLU A 262 -5.93 -8.57 -22.16
C GLU A 262 -7.43 -8.64 -22.44
N LYS A 263 -8.19 -9.32 -21.58
CA LYS A 263 -9.60 -9.63 -21.82
C LYS A 263 -10.55 -8.48 -21.45
N PHE A 264 -10.29 -7.80 -20.34
CA PHE A 264 -11.24 -6.80 -19.78
C PHE A 264 -10.68 -5.36 -19.76
N LYS A 265 -9.48 -5.15 -20.32
CA LYS A 265 -8.84 -3.84 -20.43
C LYS A 265 -8.69 -3.12 -19.07
N VAL A 266 -8.49 -3.87 -17.99
CA VAL A 266 -8.13 -3.27 -16.71
C VAL A 266 -6.72 -2.69 -16.81
N LYS A 267 -6.44 -1.61 -16.07
CA LYS A 267 -5.11 -0.96 -16.07
C LYS A 267 -4.20 -1.43 -14.94
N THR A 268 -4.75 -2.17 -13.99
CA THR A 268 -4.10 -2.59 -12.76
C THR A 268 -2.77 -3.29 -13.00
N LEU A 269 -1.74 -2.86 -12.28
CA LEU A 269 -0.45 -3.51 -12.16
C LEU A 269 -0.35 -4.26 -10.83
N ASN A 270 0.20 -5.47 -10.84
CA ASN A 270 0.47 -6.24 -9.65
C ASN A 270 1.77 -5.80 -9.00
N MET A 271 1.73 -5.36 -7.73
CA MET A 271 2.88 -4.91 -6.95
C MET A 271 3.25 -5.94 -5.87
N LEU A 272 4.48 -6.40 -5.90
CA LEU A 272 5.05 -7.22 -4.86
C LEU A 272 5.41 -6.36 -3.66
N ALA A 273 4.93 -6.73 -2.48
CA ALA A 273 5.19 -6.00 -1.24
C ALA A 273 5.59 -6.94 -0.11
N SER A 274 6.14 -6.38 0.97
CA SER A 274 6.60 -7.17 2.11
C SER A 274 7.76 -8.12 1.77
N VAL A 275 8.59 -7.76 0.81
CA VAL A 275 9.78 -8.52 0.40
C VAL A 275 10.74 -8.66 1.58
N ARG A 276 11.24 -9.87 1.84
CA ARG A 276 12.10 -10.16 3.01
C ARG A 276 13.52 -10.55 2.67
N ARG A 277 13.76 -10.97 1.43
CA ARG A 277 15.07 -11.40 0.94
C ARG A 277 15.28 -10.91 -0.49
N TRP A 278 16.51 -10.59 -0.84
CA TRP A 278 16.85 -10.06 -2.16
C TRP A 278 16.60 -11.08 -3.29
N GLN A 279 16.71 -12.39 -3.00
CA GLN A 279 16.46 -13.46 -3.97
C GLN A 279 15.07 -13.42 -4.57
N THR A 280 14.08 -12.91 -3.81
CA THR A 280 12.71 -12.73 -4.31
C THR A 280 12.67 -11.92 -5.60
N MET A 281 13.54 -10.91 -5.77
CA MET A 281 13.56 -10.09 -6.98
C MET A 281 13.96 -10.91 -8.22
N ALA A 282 14.92 -11.83 -8.09
CA ALA A 282 15.30 -12.74 -9.16
C ALA A 282 14.26 -13.83 -9.39
N LEU A 283 13.67 -14.38 -8.31
CA LEU A 283 12.66 -15.46 -8.37
C LEU A 283 11.30 -15.01 -8.92
N THR A 284 11.06 -13.71 -9.04
CA THR A 284 9.80 -13.14 -9.52
C THR A 284 10.00 -12.15 -10.67
N ALA A 285 11.19 -12.13 -11.27
CA ALA A 285 11.50 -11.20 -12.36
C ALA A 285 10.54 -11.38 -13.55
N GLY A 286 10.01 -10.26 -14.04
CA GLY A 286 8.91 -10.21 -15.02
C GLY A 286 7.56 -9.82 -14.41
N CYS A 287 7.43 -9.75 -13.07
CA CYS A 287 6.27 -9.14 -12.42
C CYS A 287 6.27 -7.62 -12.64
N ASP A 288 5.07 -7.02 -12.62
CA ASP A 288 4.88 -5.63 -13.04
C ASP A 288 5.63 -4.62 -12.14
N VAL A 289 5.50 -4.72 -10.81
CA VAL A 289 5.96 -3.70 -9.88
C VAL A 289 6.52 -4.31 -8.60
N TYR A 290 7.58 -3.73 -8.08
CA TYR A 290 8.15 -4.07 -6.78
C TYR A 290 8.07 -2.89 -5.82
N THR A 291 7.74 -3.15 -4.55
CA THR A 291 8.06 -2.26 -3.43
C THR A 291 8.86 -3.04 -2.41
N VAL A 292 10.11 -2.63 -2.24
CA VAL A 292 11.14 -3.41 -1.53
C VAL A 292 11.67 -2.59 -0.36
N PRO A 293 11.67 -3.13 0.88
CA PRO A 293 12.30 -2.45 2.02
C PRO A 293 13.72 -2.02 1.70
N TYR A 294 14.10 -0.84 2.18
CA TYR A 294 15.42 -0.27 1.94
C TYR A 294 16.57 -1.28 2.10
N SER A 295 16.63 -1.98 3.24
CA SER A 295 17.71 -2.93 3.52
C SER A 295 17.76 -4.10 2.54
N VAL A 296 16.61 -4.57 2.07
CA VAL A 296 16.50 -5.68 1.11
C VAL A 296 16.89 -5.22 -0.30
N LEU A 297 16.44 -4.02 -0.70
CA LEU A 297 16.81 -3.46 -2.00
C LEU A 297 18.32 -3.15 -2.04
N LYS A 298 18.87 -2.58 -0.97
CA LYS A 298 20.32 -2.38 -0.84
C LYS A 298 21.09 -3.70 -0.96
N ALA A 299 20.64 -4.75 -0.25
CA ALA A 299 21.24 -6.07 -0.36
C ALA A 299 21.18 -6.62 -1.80
N PHE A 300 20.06 -6.43 -2.52
CA PHE A 300 19.94 -6.81 -3.94
C PHE A 300 20.93 -6.05 -4.82
N LEU A 301 21.04 -4.74 -4.64
CA LEU A 301 21.93 -3.92 -5.46
C LEU A 301 23.44 -4.19 -5.18
N THR A 302 23.80 -4.62 -3.96
CA THR A 302 25.19 -4.81 -3.56
C THR A 302 25.66 -6.27 -3.54
N GLN A 303 24.75 -7.23 -3.74
CA GLN A 303 25.12 -8.66 -3.74
C GLN A 303 26.01 -9.02 -4.94
N THR A 304 26.81 -10.08 -4.78
CA THR A 304 27.74 -10.61 -5.81
C THR A 304 27.52 -12.09 -6.10
N GLU A 305 26.42 -12.68 -5.59
CA GLU A 305 26.13 -14.11 -5.74
C GLU A 305 25.60 -14.46 -7.14
N ILE A 306 24.84 -13.53 -7.76
CA ILE A 306 24.34 -13.69 -9.12
C ILE A 306 24.67 -12.45 -9.95
N GLY A 307 24.94 -12.64 -11.25
CA GLY A 307 25.07 -11.56 -12.23
C GLY A 307 23.76 -11.21 -12.93
N PRO A 308 23.73 -10.09 -13.66
CA PRO A 308 22.54 -9.65 -14.43
C PRO A 308 22.04 -10.70 -15.43
N GLU A 309 22.95 -11.47 -16.01
CA GLU A 309 22.68 -12.54 -16.99
C GLU A 309 21.92 -13.74 -16.39
N GLN A 310 21.98 -13.93 -15.07
CA GLN A 310 21.29 -15.00 -14.34
C GLN A 310 19.86 -14.61 -13.95
N ILE A 311 19.47 -13.35 -14.15
CA ILE A 311 18.09 -12.91 -13.92
C ILE A 311 17.27 -13.24 -15.14
N GLU A 312 16.42 -14.25 -15.01
CA GLU A 312 15.52 -14.74 -16.07
C GLU A 312 14.07 -14.34 -15.80
N ASN A 313 13.24 -14.26 -16.86
CA ASN A 313 11.81 -14.06 -16.68
C ASN A 313 11.17 -15.28 -16.02
N GLN A 314 10.49 -15.08 -14.91
CA GLN A 314 9.90 -16.13 -14.07
C GLN A 314 8.39 -16.31 -14.22
N LEU A 315 7.77 -15.63 -15.17
CA LEU A 315 6.29 -15.62 -15.26
C LEU A 315 5.69 -17.00 -15.60
N GLU A 316 6.44 -17.87 -16.23
CA GLU A 316 6.01 -19.25 -16.50
C GLU A 316 6.49 -20.23 -15.41
N SER A 317 7.22 -19.76 -14.40
CA SER A 317 7.69 -20.62 -13.31
C SER A 317 6.54 -21.01 -12.40
N ASP A 318 6.51 -22.28 -12.00
CA ASP A 318 5.58 -22.83 -11.02
C ASP A 318 6.35 -23.42 -9.84
N TYR A 319 6.18 -22.81 -8.67
CA TYR A 319 6.82 -23.26 -7.44
C TYR A 319 5.92 -24.19 -6.60
N SER A 320 4.69 -24.51 -7.03
CA SER A 320 3.72 -25.27 -6.26
C SER A 320 4.24 -26.61 -5.72
N ASN A 321 5.10 -27.28 -6.51
CA ASN A 321 5.74 -28.55 -6.13
C ASN A 321 7.00 -28.38 -5.27
N ARG A 322 7.39 -27.15 -4.94
CA ARG A 322 8.61 -26.80 -4.21
C ARG A 322 8.33 -25.99 -2.93
N LEU A 323 7.07 -25.86 -2.55
CA LEU A 323 6.66 -24.99 -1.42
C LEU A 323 7.22 -25.42 -0.08
N ALA A 324 7.51 -26.71 0.12
CA ALA A 324 8.10 -27.28 1.34
C ALA A 324 7.40 -26.79 2.62
N ILE A 325 6.05 -26.78 2.61
CA ILE A 325 5.25 -26.36 3.76
C ILE A 325 5.37 -27.47 4.82
N PRO A 326 5.71 -27.14 6.10
CA PRO A 326 5.81 -28.13 7.15
C PRO A 326 4.50 -28.89 7.40
N ASP A 327 4.57 -30.19 7.68
CA ASP A 327 3.41 -31.04 7.92
C ASP A 327 2.50 -30.49 9.04
N ASN A 328 3.08 -30.01 10.13
CA ASN A 328 2.35 -29.39 11.23
C ASN A 328 1.55 -28.15 10.82
N VAL A 329 2.03 -27.38 9.84
CA VAL A 329 1.29 -26.23 9.26
C VAL A 329 0.13 -26.75 8.42
N VAL A 330 0.38 -27.75 7.57
CA VAL A 330 -0.65 -28.36 6.74
C VAL A 330 -1.76 -29.00 7.60
N GLU A 331 -1.41 -29.68 8.69
CA GLU A 331 -2.37 -30.26 9.61
C GLU A 331 -3.28 -29.22 10.30
N LYS A 332 -2.73 -28.06 10.66
CA LYS A 332 -3.46 -26.99 11.35
C LYS A 332 -4.34 -26.17 10.41
N VAL A 333 -3.83 -25.88 9.22
CA VAL A 333 -4.44 -24.92 8.27
C VAL A 333 -5.23 -25.62 7.17
N GLY A 334 -4.74 -26.74 6.67
CA GLY A 334 -5.28 -27.45 5.52
C GLY A 334 -4.65 -27.00 4.19
N LEU A 335 -4.20 -27.97 3.39
CA LEU A 335 -3.52 -27.69 2.11
C LEU A 335 -4.42 -26.93 1.12
N GLU A 336 -5.71 -27.19 1.08
CA GLU A 336 -6.62 -26.51 0.16
C GLU A 336 -6.80 -25.02 0.51
N LYS A 337 -6.86 -24.65 1.79
CA LYS A 337 -6.85 -23.23 2.20
C LYS A 337 -5.58 -22.52 1.75
N ILE A 338 -4.43 -23.20 1.81
CA ILE A 338 -3.16 -22.62 1.35
C ILE A 338 -3.19 -22.43 -0.18
N LYS A 339 -3.72 -23.37 -0.93
CA LYS A 339 -3.86 -23.26 -2.38
C LYS A 339 -4.82 -22.15 -2.80
N GLN A 340 -5.84 -21.83 -2.02
CA GLN A 340 -6.76 -20.73 -2.27
C GLN A 340 -6.06 -19.34 -2.29
N LEU A 341 -4.87 -19.21 -1.70
CA LEU A 341 -4.11 -17.97 -1.78
C LEU A 341 -3.69 -17.61 -3.23
N TYR A 342 -3.46 -18.62 -4.07
CA TYR A 342 -3.00 -18.41 -5.45
C TYR A 342 -3.93 -18.96 -6.54
N ARG A 343 -4.95 -19.74 -6.18
CA ARG A 343 -6.00 -20.18 -7.09
C ARG A 343 -7.17 -19.20 -7.07
N VAL A 344 -7.76 -18.99 -8.24
CA VAL A 344 -8.99 -18.22 -8.38
C VAL A 344 -9.97 -19.05 -9.20
N GLU A 345 -11.10 -19.37 -8.59
CA GLU A 345 -12.13 -20.18 -9.23
C GLU A 345 -12.78 -19.39 -10.39
N PRO A 346 -13.04 -20.05 -11.55
CA PRO A 346 -13.67 -19.41 -12.70
C PRO A 346 -14.99 -18.74 -12.35
N GLU A 347 -15.80 -19.36 -11.50
CA GLU A 347 -17.12 -18.88 -11.06
C GLU A 347 -16.99 -17.55 -10.29
N PHE A 348 -15.91 -17.37 -9.54
CA PHE A 348 -15.64 -16.10 -8.87
C PHE A 348 -15.34 -14.97 -9.87
N ILE A 349 -14.57 -15.27 -10.92
CA ILE A 349 -14.27 -14.29 -11.98
C ILE A 349 -15.55 -13.94 -12.76
N GLU A 350 -16.39 -14.93 -13.09
CA GLU A 350 -17.67 -14.73 -13.76
C GLU A 350 -18.60 -13.84 -12.96
N PHE A 351 -18.77 -14.14 -11.66
CA PHE A 351 -19.53 -13.30 -10.72
C PHE A 351 -19.03 -11.84 -10.73
N LEU A 352 -17.74 -11.61 -10.61
CA LEU A 352 -17.19 -10.24 -10.59
C LEU A 352 -17.43 -9.50 -11.91
N VAL A 353 -17.35 -10.19 -13.05
CA VAL A 353 -17.61 -9.62 -14.37
C VAL A 353 -19.09 -9.25 -14.50
N GLU A 354 -20.01 -10.10 -14.07
CA GLU A 354 -21.44 -9.84 -14.08
C GLU A 354 -21.79 -8.68 -13.15
N LEU A 355 -21.28 -8.67 -11.93
CA LEU A 355 -21.48 -7.59 -10.97
C LEU A 355 -21.00 -6.25 -11.54
N ARG A 356 -19.76 -6.21 -12.08
CA ARG A 356 -19.21 -5.00 -12.72
C ARG A 356 -20.07 -4.47 -13.86
N ALA A 357 -20.68 -5.36 -14.64
CA ALA A 357 -21.51 -5.01 -15.80
C ALA A 357 -22.95 -4.61 -15.39
N SER A 358 -23.36 -4.88 -14.16
CA SER A 358 -24.70 -4.58 -13.68
C SER A 358 -24.92 -3.06 -13.51
N ALA A 359 -26.15 -2.59 -13.75
CA ALA A 359 -26.52 -1.18 -13.58
C ALA A 359 -26.42 -0.73 -12.11
N GLU A 360 -26.64 -1.64 -11.17
CA GLU A 360 -26.58 -1.36 -9.73
C GLU A 360 -25.16 -1.07 -9.25
N TYR A 361 -24.11 -1.64 -9.89
CA TYR A 361 -22.73 -1.48 -9.46
C TYR A 361 -22.27 -0.02 -9.45
N ALA A 362 -22.85 0.83 -10.27
CA ALA A 362 -22.53 2.26 -10.30
C ALA A 362 -22.91 2.98 -8.99
N THR A 363 -23.95 2.52 -8.29
CA THR A 363 -24.53 3.16 -7.11
C THR A 363 -24.52 2.29 -5.86
N ILE A 364 -24.01 1.06 -5.95
CA ILE A 364 -23.94 0.12 -4.83
C ILE A 364 -23.09 0.71 -3.70
N ASP A 365 -23.58 0.55 -2.47
CA ASP A 365 -22.82 0.86 -1.25
C ASP A 365 -22.13 -0.40 -0.67
N GLY A 366 -21.47 -0.24 0.48
CA GLY A 366 -20.77 -1.34 1.11
C GLY A 366 -21.65 -2.49 1.57
N GLU A 367 -22.85 -2.20 2.07
CA GLU A 367 -23.82 -3.21 2.50
C GLU A 367 -24.36 -3.98 1.27
N GLY A 368 -24.73 -3.27 0.24
CA GLY A 368 -25.14 -3.86 -1.03
C GLY A 368 -24.05 -4.72 -1.65
N LEU A 369 -22.79 -4.26 -1.62
CA LEU A 369 -21.66 -5.05 -2.11
C LEU A 369 -21.49 -6.35 -1.32
N PHE A 370 -21.52 -6.28 0.01
CA PHE A 370 -21.46 -7.48 0.86
C PHE A 370 -22.58 -8.47 0.52
N LYS A 371 -23.81 -7.97 0.42
CA LYS A 371 -24.97 -8.80 0.09
C LYS A 371 -24.81 -9.53 -1.25
N ARG A 372 -24.29 -8.86 -2.28
CA ARG A 372 -24.06 -9.48 -3.59
C ARG A 372 -23.02 -10.61 -3.54
N PHE A 373 -21.95 -10.41 -2.75
CA PHE A 373 -20.95 -11.46 -2.54
C PHE A 373 -21.55 -12.65 -1.78
N ASP A 374 -22.34 -12.40 -0.73
CA ASP A 374 -22.98 -13.44 0.07
C ASP A 374 -23.98 -14.26 -0.74
N GLU A 375 -24.86 -13.58 -1.50
CA GLU A 375 -25.85 -14.24 -2.40
C GLU A 375 -25.18 -15.10 -3.47
N ALA A 376 -23.99 -14.72 -3.92
CA ALA A 376 -23.22 -15.49 -4.90
C ALA A 376 -22.36 -16.63 -4.28
N GLY A 377 -22.40 -16.79 -2.95
CA GLY A 377 -21.63 -17.82 -2.23
C GLY A 377 -20.18 -17.43 -1.93
N PHE A 378 -19.82 -16.15 -2.06
CA PHE A 378 -18.47 -15.60 -1.80
C PHE A 378 -18.45 -14.66 -0.58
N GLY A 379 -19.42 -14.80 0.34
CA GLY A 379 -19.51 -13.98 1.54
C GLY A 379 -18.29 -14.06 2.45
N ASP A 380 -17.51 -15.16 2.37
CA ASP A 380 -16.25 -15.37 3.08
C ASP A 380 -15.12 -14.38 2.69
N PHE A 381 -15.31 -13.63 1.60
CA PHE A 381 -14.42 -12.55 1.18
C PHE A 381 -14.40 -11.39 2.17
N PHE A 382 -15.49 -11.20 2.90
CA PHE A 382 -15.66 -10.18 3.94
C PHE A 382 -15.87 -10.84 5.30
N TYR A 383 -15.42 -10.16 6.35
CA TYR A 383 -15.61 -10.61 7.72
C TYR A 383 -15.49 -9.43 8.68
N ALA A 384 -16.50 -9.24 9.52
CA ALA A 384 -16.52 -8.22 10.56
C ALA A 384 -16.19 -8.83 11.91
N PRO A 385 -14.94 -8.72 12.42
CA PRO A 385 -14.54 -9.26 13.70
C PRO A 385 -15.30 -8.61 14.86
N SER A 386 -15.67 -9.41 15.87
CA SER A 386 -16.13 -8.89 17.15
C SER A 386 -15.01 -8.12 17.88
N ALA A 387 -15.36 -7.35 18.89
CA ALA A 387 -14.38 -6.62 19.70
C ALA A 387 -13.35 -7.54 20.39
N SER A 388 -13.72 -8.78 20.72
CA SER A 388 -12.79 -9.78 21.26
C SER A 388 -11.84 -10.32 20.23
N GLU A 389 -12.32 -10.59 19.02
CA GLU A 389 -11.50 -11.05 17.90
C GLU A 389 -10.54 -9.96 17.44
N TRP A 390 -10.98 -8.68 17.38
CA TRP A 390 -10.09 -7.58 17.11
C TRP A 390 -8.94 -7.46 18.12
N ARG A 391 -9.22 -7.66 19.43
CA ARG A 391 -8.14 -7.71 20.44
C ARG A 391 -7.14 -8.83 20.19
N GLU A 392 -7.60 -9.98 19.65
CA GLU A 392 -6.72 -11.07 19.27
C GLU A 392 -5.90 -10.74 18.01
N LEU A 393 -6.56 -10.29 16.95
CA LEU A 393 -5.95 -9.93 15.67
C LEU A 393 -4.87 -8.82 15.81
N ARG A 394 -5.02 -7.92 16.77
CA ARG A 394 -4.07 -6.85 17.05
C ARG A 394 -2.83 -7.26 17.86
N LYS A 395 -2.75 -8.49 18.36
CA LYS A 395 -1.58 -8.99 19.12
C LYS A 395 -0.35 -9.25 18.27
N GLY A 396 -0.52 -9.52 16.99
CA GLY A 396 0.58 -9.84 16.10
C GLY A 396 0.24 -9.66 14.62
N LYS A 397 1.26 -9.72 13.79
CA LYS A 397 1.14 -9.55 12.34
C LYS A 397 1.10 -10.86 11.54
N LEU A 398 1.24 -11.99 12.22
CA LEU A 398 1.20 -13.34 11.64
C LEU A 398 0.09 -14.15 12.35
N PRO A 399 -0.54 -15.11 11.64
CA PRO A 399 -1.59 -15.92 12.23
C PRO A 399 -1.05 -16.81 13.37
N ASP A 400 -1.81 -16.90 14.44
CA ASP A 400 -1.69 -18.01 15.38
C ASP A 400 -2.40 -19.21 14.74
N LEU A 401 -1.62 -20.24 14.35
CA LEU A 401 -2.14 -21.40 13.64
C LEU A 401 -3.08 -22.27 14.50
N ASP A 402 -3.08 -22.12 15.82
CA ASP A 402 -3.97 -22.82 16.74
C ASP A 402 -5.26 -22.04 17.02
N SER A 403 -5.33 -20.76 16.61
CA SER A 403 -6.48 -19.89 16.83
C SER A 403 -7.75 -20.42 16.13
N PRO A 404 -8.93 -20.31 16.77
CA PRO A 404 -10.22 -20.53 16.12
C PRO A 404 -10.40 -19.73 14.82
N LEU A 405 -9.87 -18.50 14.75
CA LEU A 405 -9.94 -17.67 13.55
C LEU A 405 -9.19 -18.30 12.37
N THR A 406 -8.03 -18.89 12.61
CA THR A 406 -7.27 -19.61 11.57
C THR A 406 -8.04 -20.81 11.03
N LYS A 407 -8.84 -21.46 11.87
CA LYS A 407 -9.67 -22.61 11.47
C LYS A 407 -10.91 -22.17 10.68
N SER A 408 -11.53 -21.07 11.06
CA SER A 408 -12.83 -20.63 10.51
C SER A 408 -12.69 -19.73 9.28
N LEU A 409 -11.69 -18.83 9.22
CA LEU A 409 -11.57 -17.88 8.13
C LEU A 409 -10.72 -18.40 6.96
N PRO A 410 -10.97 -17.93 5.73
CA PRO A 410 -9.99 -18.02 4.65
C PRO A 410 -8.69 -17.32 5.05
N LEU A 411 -7.57 -17.86 4.59
CA LEU A 411 -6.26 -17.31 4.97
C LEU A 411 -6.06 -15.88 4.53
N ASP A 412 -6.48 -15.53 3.33
CA ASP A 412 -6.32 -14.17 2.81
C ASP A 412 -7.12 -13.14 3.63
N THR A 413 -8.35 -13.46 4.00
CA THR A 413 -9.17 -12.64 4.91
C THR A 413 -8.49 -12.49 6.27
N LEU A 414 -8.01 -13.59 6.85
CA LEU A 414 -7.29 -13.57 8.13
C LEU A 414 -6.01 -12.73 8.07
N TYR A 415 -5.16 -12.95 7.06
CA TYR A 415 -3.92 -12.19 6.90
C TYR A 415 -4.18 -10.69 6.67
N THR A 416 -5.24 -10.35 5.93
CA THR A 416 -5.65 -8.95 5.75
C THR A 416 -6.06 -8.32 7.07
N LEU A 417 -6.90 -8.98 7.87
CA LEU A 417 -7.31 -8.49 9.19
C LEU A 417 -6.12 -8.31 10.14
N LEU A 418 -5.18 -9.25 10.15
CA LEU A 418 -3.93 -9.12 10.91
C LEU A 418 -3.08 -7.93 10.44
N ALA A 419 -3.02 -7.69 9.13
CA ALA A 419 -2.30 -6.53 8.59
C ALA A 419 -2.94 -5.21 8.98
N ILE A 420 -4.27 -5.12 8.92
CA ILE A 420 -5.02 -3.94 9.37
C ILE A 420 -4.83 -3.72 10.88
N GLY A 421 -4.90 -4.79 11.69
CA GLY A 421 -4.63 -4.69 13.13
C GLY A 421 -3.24 -4.18 13.46
N ASP A 422 -2.21 -4.66 12.75
CA ASP A 422 -0.82 -4.21 12.89
C ASP A 422 -0.68 -2.72 12.49
N PHE A 423 -1.26 -2.31 11.35
CA PHE A 423 -1.23 -0.92 10.89
C PHE A 423 -1.98 0.02 11.85
N THR A 424 -3.13 -0.41 12.38
CA THR A 424 -3.88 0.35 13.38
C THR A 424 -3.09 0.54 14.67
N ASN A 425 -2.31 -0.46 15.12
CA ASN A 425 -1.43 -0.30 16.28
C ASN A 425 -0.37 0.80 16.08
N PHE A 426 0.20 0.90 14.88
CA PHE A 426 1.13 1.99 14.55
C PHE A 426 0.40 3.33 14.41
N GLN A 427 -0.81 3.33 13.82
CA GLN A 427 -1.63 4.53 13.70
C GLN A 427 -1.98 5.09 15.07
N ASP A 428 -2.43 4.25 16.02
CA ASP A 428 -2.76 4.68 17.38
C ASP A 428 -1.59 5.38 18.08
N ARG A 429 -0.37 4.86 17.90
CA ARG A 429 0.85 5.50 18.46
C ARG A 429 1.12 6.87 17.81
N MET A 430 0.95 6.98 16.50
CA MET A 430 1.08 8.27 15.81
C MET A 430 0.02 9.25 16.28
N ASP A 431 -1.22 8.79 16.46
CA ASP A 431 -2.33 9.59 16.93
C ASP A 431 -2.06 10.15 18.34
N GLU A 432 -1.53 9.33 19.24
CA GLU A 432 -1.10 9.77 20.56
C GLU A 432 -0.02 10.87 20.48
N SER A 433 0.99 10.65 19.62
CA SER A 433 2.06 11.63 19.41
C SER A 433 1.55 12.94 18.78
N ILE A 434 0.59 12.86 17.86
CA ILE A 434 -0.03 14.03 17.22
C ILE A 434 -0.91 14.79 18.23
N ARG A 435 -1.69 14.10 19.06
CA ARG A 435 -2.59 14.72 20.03
C ARG A 435 -1.85 15.43 21.16
N ALA A 436 -0.72 14.90 21.60
CA ALA A 436 0.02 15.45 22.75
C ALA A 436 0.30 16.96 22.62
N PRO A 437 0.87 17.49 21.54
CA PRO A 437 1.15 18.92 21.41
C PRO A 437 -0.09 19.79 21.19
N ILE A 438 -1.22 19.25 20.73
CA ILE A 438 -2.41 20.03 20.36
C ILE A 438 -3.55 19.95 21.36
N GLN A 439 -3.49 19.05 22.35
CA GLN A 439 -4.59 18.79 23.29
C GLN A 439 -5.09 20.06 24.00
N HIS A 440 -4.19 21.00 24.32
CA HIS A 440 -4.53 22.25 24.97
C HIS A 440 -5.38 23.22 24.12
N LEU A 441 -5.48 22.98 22.80
CA LEU A 441 -6.29 23.78 21.88
C LEU A 441 -7.77 23.35 21.83
N PHE A 442 -8.09 22.21 22.46
CA PHE A 442 -9.43 21.61 22.49
C PHE A 442 -10.00 21.50 23.92
N ALA A 443 -9.32 22.13 24.93
CA ALA A 443 -9.72 22.15 26.32
C ALA A 443 -10.79 23.23 26.61
#